data_02c2fc5a1db12f761e4601c0549091e8
#
_entry.id   02c2fc5a1db12f761e4601c0549091e8
#
_cell.length_a   1.000
_cell.length_b   1.000
_cell.length_c   1.000
_cell.angle_alpha   90.00
_cell.angle_beta   90.00
_cell.angle_gamma   90.00
#
_symmetry.space_group_name_H-M   'P 1'
#
loop_
_entity.id
_entity.type
_entity.pdbx_description
1 polymer ?
#
loop_
_entity_poly.entity_id
_entity_poly.type
_entity_poly.pdbx_seq_one_letter_code
_entity_poly.pdbx_strand_id
1 'polypeptide(L)'
;GVIDDDIDDFTLEPGRGAVTADLVSHADVILVVGGADPVGVRRLLQLLDEVGSSVTPTGRVEVVVNRVRASAAGPSPQQALREALARFGGLEDIVLLPDDAVTADACLLQGRSVLEGAPGSALGKALSALVDRVDPQAGTARRARSSRRPLLRRSRRSRRRDSAERATGAGGMTGSATRSKGTRRRNARTAGIQT
;
A
#
# COMPACT_ATOMS: atom_id res chain seq x y z
N GLY A 1 -20.48 -14.50 17.41
CA GLY A 1 -19.11 -14.23 16.97
C GLY A 1 -18.85 -14.78 15.57
N VAL A 2 -17.69 -14.48 15.00
CA VAL A 2 -17.31 -14.94 13.65
C VAL A 2 -16.96 -16.44 13.67
N ILE A 3 -16.61 -16.98 14.82
CA ILE A 3 -16.07 -18.33 15.02
C ILE A 3 -16.99 -19.17 15.92
N ASP A 4 -18.20 -18.71 16.22
CA ASP A 4 -19.14 -19.47 17.04
C ASP A 4 -19.59 -20.75 16.32
N ASP A 5 -19.42 -21.85 17.03
CA ASP A 5 -19.81 -23.20 16.61
C ASP A 5 -21.31 -23.44 16.94
N ASP A 6 -22.17 -22.50 16.47
CA ASP A 6 -23.61 -22.64 16.61
C ASP A 6 -24.10 -23.78 15.71
N ILE A 7 -24.31 -24.93 16.32
CA ILE A 7 -25.06 -26.01 15.71
C ILE A 7 -26.51 -25.53 15.66
N ASP A 8 -27.05 -25.40 14.45
CA ASP A 8 -28.48 -25.15 14.29
C ASP A 8 -29.23 -26.39 14.78
N ASP A 9 -29.85 -26.29 15.97
CA ASP A 9 -30.54 -27.36 16.70
C ASP A 9 -31.68 -28.02 15.86
N PHE A 10 -32.08 -27.40 14.75
CA PHE A 10 -33.16 -27.87 13.90
C PHE A 10 -32.70 -28.65 12.65
N THR A 11 -31.50 -28.36 12.12
CA THR A 11 -31.06 -28.95 10.85
C THR A 11 -29.89 -29.91 10.98
N LEU A 12 -29.20 -29.98 12.11
CA LEU A 12 -27.95 -30.72 12.34
C LEU A 12 -26.83 -30.31 11.33
N GLU A 13 -27.01 -29.21 10.65
CA GLU A 13 -25.97 -28.68 9.76
C GLU A 13 -24.98 -27.81 10.56
N PRO A 14 -23.67 -27.94 10.31
CA PRO A 14 -22.69 -27.09 10.98
C PRO A 14 -22.97 -25.62 10.63
N GLY A 15 -23.12 -24.79 11.66
CA GLY A 15 -23.33 -23.35 11.52
C GLY A 15 -22.18 -22.70 10.74
N ARG A 16 -22.40 -21.48 10.24
CA ARG A 16 -21.37 -20.72 9.50
C ARG A 16 -20.06 -20.57 10.28
N GLY A 17 -20.14 -20.54 11.60
CA GLY A 17 -18.99 -20.49 12.50
C GLY A 17 -18.13 -21.75 12.47
N ALA A 18 -18.74 -22.92 12.37
CA ALA A 18 -18.04 -24.21 12.36
C ALA A 18 -17.08 -24.33 11.16
N VAL A 19 -17.50 -23.89 9.98
CA VAL A 19 -16.63 -23.89 8.77
C VAL A 19 -15.44 -22.96 8.96
N THR A 20 -15.68 -21.78 9.56
CA THR A 20 -14.59 -20.82 9.83
C THR A 20 -13.63 -21.40 10.88
N ALA A 21 -14.14 -22.02 11.94
CA ALA A 21 -13.33 -22.68 12.96
C ALA A 21 -12.47 -23.81 12.39
N ASP A 22 -13.05 -24.62 11.52
CA ASP A 22 -12.31 -25.71 10.83
C ASP A 22 -11.20 -25.14 9.94
N LEU A 23 -11.48 -24.12 9.12
CA LEU A 23 -10.48 -23.45 8.29
C LEU A 23 -9.35 -22.85 9.10
N VAL A 24 -9.66 -22.19 10.22
CA VAL A 24 -8.67 -21.59 11.12
C VAL A 24 -7.80 -22.64 11.78
N SER A 25 -8.38 -23.79 12.19
CA SER A 25 -7.64 -24.88 12.85
C SER A 25 -6.64 -25.58 11.91
N HIS A 26 -6.91 -25.58 10.60
CA HIS A 26 -6.08 -26.30 9.61
C HIS A 26 -5.22 -25.36 8.72
N ALA A 27 -5.33 -24.06 8.86
CA ALA A 27 -4.57 -23.10 8.08
C ALA A 27 -3.10 -23.06 8.47
N ASP A 28 -2.16 -23.04 7.50
CA ASP A 28 -0.73 -22.85 7.75
C ASP A 28 -0.42 -21.40 8.20
N VAL A 29 -1.18 -20.43 7.68
CA VAL A 29 -1.05 -19.01 8.03
C VAL A 29 -2.45 -18.39 8.12
N ILE A 30 -2.69 -17.69 9.23
CA ILE A 30 -3.92 -16.97 9.48
C ILE A 30 -3.62 -15.47 9.46
N LEU A 31 -4.22 -14.74 8.54
CA LEU A 31 -4.12 -13.28 8.50
C LEU A 31 -5.31 -12.66 9.22
N VAL A 32 -5.09 -12.10 10.40
CA VAL A 32 -6.10 -11.36 11.14
C VAL A 32 -5.99 -9.89 10.77
N VAL A 33 -7.01 -9.36 10.07
CA VAL A 33 -6.97 -8.04 9.46
C VAL A 33 -7.92 -7.08 10.16
N GLY A 34 -7.40 -5.95 10.64
CA GLY A 34 -8.18 -4.87 11.24
C GLY A 34 -7.99 -3.52 10.56
N GLY A 35 -8.89 -2.56 10.86
CA GLY A 35 -8.76 -1.17 10.44
C GLY A 35 -7.85 -0.37 11.36
N ALA A 36 -7.25 0.70 10.86
CA ALA A 36 -6.36 1.58 11.61
C ALA A 36 -7.08 2.63 12.48
N ASP A 37 -8.40 2.68 12.42
CA ASP A 37 -9.20 3.56 13.27
C ASP A 37 -9.51 2.90 14.64
N PRO A 38 -9.93 3.68 15.66
CA PRO A 38 -10.17 3.12 17.01
C PRO A 38 -11.18 1.98 17.06
N VAL A 39 -12.20 2.00 16.21
CA VAL A 39 -13.22 0.93 16.14
C VAL A 39 -12.61 -0.31 15.49
N GLY A 40 -11.82 -0.13 14.42
CA GLY A 40 -11.09 -1.19 13.72
C GLY A 40 -10.09 -1.89 14.64
N VAL A 41 -9.32 -1.14 15.42
CA VAL A 41 -8.37 -1.68 16.41
C VAL A 41 -9.10 -2.48 17.49
N ARG A 42 -10.20 -1.95 18.02
CA ARG A 42 -11.00 -2.69 19.02
C ARG A 42 -11.53 -4.01 18.46
N ARG A 43 -12.08 -4.01 17.23
CA ARG A 43 -12.58 -5.22 16.58
C ARG A 43 -11.47 -6.22 16.30
N LEU A 44 -10.29 -5.73 15.91
CA LEU A 44 -9.12 -6.58 15.71
C LEU A 44 -8.72 -7.31 16.99
N LEU A 45 -8.67 -6.61 18.12
CA LEU A 45 -8.38 -7.22 19.43
C LEU A 45 -9.43 -8.24 19.86
N GLN A 46 -10.71 -7.93 19.64
CA GLN A 46 -11.81 -8.88 19.89
C GLN A 46 -11.69 -10.14 19.02
N LEU A 47 -11.39 -9.99 17.73
CA LEU A 47 -11.20 -11.12 16.82
C LEU A 47 -10.01 -11.99 17.21
N LEU A 48 -8.91 -11.37 17.65
CA LEU A 48 -7.74 -12.11 18.13
C LEU A 48 -8.05 -12.90 19.40
N ASP A 49 -8.84 -12.33 20.30
CA ASP A 49 -9.33 -13.04 21.49
C ASP A 49 -10.25 -14.21 21.12
N GLU A 50 -11.17 -14.02 20.17
CA GLU A 50 -12.02 -15.10 19.65
C GLU A 50 -11.18 -16.22 19.00
N VAL A 51 -10.20 -15.87 18.18
CA VAL A 51 -9.30 -16.88 17.55
C VAL A 51 -8.50 -17.63 18.60
N GLY A 52 -8.01 -16.94 19.64
CA GLY A 52 -7.22 -17.58 20.71
C GLY A 52 -8.04 -18.42 21.69
N SER A 53 -9.33 -18.09 21.90
CA SER A 53 -10.19 -18.76 22.89
C SER A 53 -11.03 -19.89 22.29
N SER A 54 -11.49 -19.73 21.05
CA SER A 54 -12.44 -20.68 20.41
C SER A 54 -11.76 -21.76 19.60
N VAL A 55 -10.54 -21.51 19.12
CA VAL A 55 -9.79 -22.44 18.26
C VAL A 55 -8.34 -22.46 18.69
N THR A 56 -7.73 -23.64 18.66
CA THR A 56 -6.27 -23.76 18.81
C THR A 56 -5.67 -23.79 17.39
N PRO A 57 -5.23 -22.65 16.84
CA PRO A 57 -4.67 -22.62 15.50
C PRO A 57 -3.37 -23.41 15.45
N THR A 58 -3.22 -24.29 14.46
CA THR A 58 -1.98 -25.01 14.21
C THR A 58 -0.97 -24.16 13.44
N GLY A 59 -1.48 -23.20 12.67
CA GLY A 59 -0.70 -22.30 11.86
C GLY A 59 -0.27 -21.01 12.54
N ARG A 60 0.56 -20.26 11.85
CA ARG A 60 1.07 -18.98 12.31
C ARG A 60 0.02 -17.88 12.15
N VAL A 61 -0.22 -17.12 13.20
CA VAL A 61 -1.10 -15.94 13.17
C VAL A 61 -0.28 -14.69 12.83
N GLU A 62 -0.68 -13.98 11.78
CA GLU A 62 -0.11 -12.72 11.35
C GLU A 62 -1.13 -11.60 11.51
N VAL A 63 -0.76 -10.54 12.22
CA VAL A 63 -1.65 -9.40 12.46
C VAL A 63 -1.39 -8.29 11.46
N VAL A 64 -2.44 -7.89 10.75
CA VAL A 64 -2.36 -6.86 9.69
C VAL A 64 -3.30 -5.71 10.04
N VAL A 65 -2.77 -4.49 10.10
CA VAL A 65 -3.58 -3.28 10.24
C VAL A 65 -3.63 -2.56 8.90
N ASN A 66 -4.82 -2.47 8.35
CA ASN A 66 -5.07 -1.89 7.03
C ASN A 66 -5.55 -0.43 7.14
N ARG A 67 -5.37 0.34 6.04
CA ARG A 67 -5.84 1.72 5.89
C ARG A 67 -5.20 2.66 6.92
N VAL A 68 -3.89 2.51 7.13
CA VAL A 68 -3.11 3.37 8.04
C VAL A 68 -2.95 4.75 7.44
N ARG A 69 -3.53 5.76 8.12
CA ARG A 69 -3.49 7.18 7.71
C ARG A 69 -3.47 8.11 8.91
N ALA A 70 -2.94 9.32 8.72
CA ALA A 70 -2.84 10.32 9.80
C ALA A 70 -4.21 10.77 10.32
N SER A 71 -5.23 10.85 9.46
CA SER A 71 -6.59 11.23 9.86
C SER A 71 -7.30 10.23 10.79
N ALA A 72 -6.81 9.00 10.86
CA ALA A 72 -7.39 7.96 11.71
C ALA A 72 -6.60 7.70 13.00
N ALA A 73 -5.27 7.89 12.98
CA ALA A 73 -4.37 7.52 14.08
C ALA A 73 -3.35 8.63 14.46
N GLY A 74 -3.60 9.88 14.03
CA GLY A 74 -2.74 11.03 14.37
C GLY A 74 -1.52 11.22 13.46
N PRO A 75 -0.66 12.20 13.78
CA PRO A 75 0.45 12.62 12.91
C PRO A 75 1.52 11.54 12.70
N SER A 76 1.66 10.61 13.64
CA SER A 76 2.56 9.47 13.55
C SER A 76 1.78 8.15 13.63
N PRO A 77 0.94 7.84 12.61
CA PRO A 77 -0.05 6.77 12.71
C PRO A 77 0.57 5.39 12.92
N GLN A 78 1.72 5.13 12.33
CA GLN A 78 2.39 3.84 12.46
C GLN A 78 2.91 3.61 13.88
N GLN A 79 3.50 4.63 14.50
CA GLN A 79 4.00 4.54 15.87
C GLN A 79 2.83 4.42 16.86
N ALA A 80 1.82 5.27 16.74
CA ALA A 80 0.64 5.24 17.61
C ALA A 80 -0.07 3.88 17.59
N LEU A 81 -0.20 3.26 16.41
CA LEU A 81 -0.80 1.93 16.27
C LEU A 81 0.09 0.84 16.89
N ARG A 82 1.40 0.88 16.71
CA ARG A 82 2.33 -0.08 17.34
C ARG A 82 2.26 0.01 18.86
N GLU A 83 2.33 1.23 19.40
CA GLU A 83 2.24 1.46 20.85
C GLU A 83 0.88 1.00 21.42
N ALA A 84 -0.22 1.32 20.75
CA ALA A 84 -1.55 0.90 21.19
C ALA A 84 -1.70 -0.62 21.18
N LEU A 85 -1.31 -1.29 20.10
CA LEU A 85 -1.43 -2.75 19.96
C LEU A 85 -0.48 -3.50 20.88
N ALA A 86 0.74 -3.00 21.11
CA ALA A 86 1.66 -3.55 22.10
C ALA A 86 1.07 -3.40 23.51
N ARG A 87 0.54 -2.23 23.86
CA ARG A 87 0.01 -1.94 25.19
C ARG A 87 -1.28 -2.70 25.52
N PHE A 88 -2.22 -2.76 24.60
CA PHE A 88 -3.56 -3.31 24.85
C PHE A 88 -3.72 -4.75 24.37
N GLY A 89 -2.92 -5.21 23.43
CA GLY A 89 -2.99 -6.55 22.85
C GLY A 89 -1.73 -7.40 23.06
N GLY A 90 -0.65 -6.83 23.61
CA GLY A 90 0.63 -7.54 23.70
C GLY A 90 1.26 -7.84 22.32
N LEU A 91 0.86 -7.12 21.26
CA LEU A 91 1.23 -7.37 19.87
C LEU A 91 2.41 -6.50 19.46
N GLU A 92 3.59 -7.08 19.41
CA GLU A 92 4.82 -6.36 19.00
C GLU A 92 5.06 -6.45 17.49
N ASP A 93 4.71 -7.60 16.91
CA ASP A 93 4.94 -7.89 15.49
C ASP A 93 3.68 -7.77 14.66
N ILE A 94 3.50 -6.61 14.04
CA ILE A 94 2.32 -6.26 13.23
C ILE A 94 2.72 -5.73 11.86
N VAL A 95 1.94 -6.05 10.85
CA VAL A 95 2.08 -5.51 9.49
C VAL A 95 1.15 -4.31 9.32
N LEU A 96 1.69 -3.19 8.87
CA LEU A 96 0.93 -1.96 8.63
C LEU A 96 0.82 -1.69 7.14
N LEU A 97 -0.41 -1.64 6.63
CA LEU A 97 -0.71 -1.31 5.24
C LEU A 97 -1.21 0.14 5.14
N PRO A 98 -0.53 1.01 4.39
CA PRO A 98 -0.95 2.40 4.24
C PRO A 98 -2.28 2.51 3.49
N ASP A 99 -3.03 3.56 3.79
CA ASP A 99 -4.24 3.94 3.03
C ASP A 99 -3.79 4.62 1.72
N ASP A 100 -3.92 3.91 0.61
CA ASP A 100 -3.58 4.38 -0.74
C ASP A 100 -4.73 4.01 -1.69
N ALA A 101 -5.89 4.61 -1.44
CA ALA A 101 -7.11 4.36 -2.20
C ALA A 101 -6.93 4.69 -3.69
N VAL A 102 -6.21 5.76 -4.00
CA VAL A 102 -5.97 6.20 -5.40
C VAL A 102 -5.23 5.11 -6.18
N THR A 103 -4.18 4.54 -5.60
CA THR A 103 -3.44 3.44 -6.23
C THR A 103 -4.29 2.18 -6.35
N ALA A 104 -5.04 1.84 -5.30
CA ALA A 104 -5.90 0.66 -5.29
C ALA A 104 -7.00 0.75 -6.36
N ASP A 105 -7.70 1.88 -6.44
CA ASP A 105 -8.76 2.13 -7.41
C ASP A 105 -8.22 2.12 -8.85
N ALA A 106 -7.07 2.74 -9.10
CA ALA A 106 -6.45 2.73 -10.41
C ALA A 106 -6.07 1.31 -10.88
N CYS A 107 -5.59 0.46 -9.97
CA CYS A 107 -5.30 -0.94 -10.27
C CYS A 107 -6.58 -1.75 -10.50
N LEU A 108 -7.60 -1.54 -9.67
CA LEU A 108 -8.90 -2.19 -9.79
C LEU A 108 -9.56 -1.90 -11.14
N LEU A 109 -9.57 -0.62 -11.58
CA LEU A 109 -10.11 -0.22 -12.89
C LEU A 109 -9.36 -0.88 -14.07
N GLN A 110 -8.11 -1.27 -13.87
CA GLN A 110 -7.31 -1.98 -14.87
C GLN A 110 -7.43 -3.51 -14.78
N GLY A 111 -8.22 -4.04 -13.85
CA GLY A 111 -8.30 -5.47 -13.57
C GLY A 111 -6.96 -6.07 -13.11
N ARG A 112 -6.11 -5.30 -12.42
CA ARG A 112 -4.78 -5.70 -11.97
C ARG A 112 -4.67 -5.62 -10.45
N SER A 113 -3.88 -6.50 -9.86
CA SER A 113 -3.50 -6.35 -8.47
C SER A 113 -2.55 -5.16 -8.28
N VAL A 114 -2.48 -4.63 -7.05
CA VAL A 114 -1.52 -3.56 -6.71
C VAL A 114 -0.07 -4.01 -6.90
N LEU A 115 0.22 -5.28 -6.65
CA LEU A 115 1.54 -5.86 -6.86
C LEU A 115 1.97 -5.89 -8.34
N GLU A 116 1.01 -5.96 -9.26
CA GLU A 116 1.24 -5.93 -10.71
C GLU A 116 1.20 -4.52 -11.29
N GLY A 117 0.19 -3.74 -10.88
CA GLY A 117 -0.07 -2.40 -11.42
C GLY A 117 0.84 -1.32 -10.85
N ALA A 118 1.11 -1.37 -9.56
CA ALA A 118 1.83 -0.33 -8.83
C ALA A 118 2.79 -0.88 -7.76
N PRO A 119 3.73 -1.79 -8.10
CA PRO A 119 4.62 -2.42 -7.11
C PRO A 119 5.55 -1.42 -6.41
N GLY A 120 5.76 -0.24 -6.99
CA GLY A 120 6.59 0.84 -6.43
C GLY A 120 5.86 1.78 -5.48
N SER A 121 4.52 1.72 -5.39
CA SER A 121 3.73 2.53 -4.46
C SER A 121 3.99 2.14 -3.01
N ALA A 122 3.57 2.99 -2.06
CA ALA A 122 3.68 2.67 -0.64
C ALA A 122 2.90 1.40 -0.28
N LEU A 123 1.67 1.28 -0.79
CA LEU A 123 0.84 0.09 -0.61
C LEU A 123 1.45 -1.15 -1.28
N GLY A 124 1.97 -1.01 -2.52
CA GLY A 124 2.60 -2.11 -3.25
C GLY A 124 3.84 -2.67 -2.54
N LYS A 125 4.66 -1.80 -1.94
CA LYS A 125 5.82 -2.21 -1.14
C LYS A 125 5.40 -2.92 0.15
N ALA A 126 4.38 -2.40 0.85
CA ALA A 126 3.87 -3.00 2.08
C ALA A 126 3.24 -4.37 1.82
N LEU A 127 2.44 -4.50 0.76
CA LEU A 127 1.88 -5.79 0.33
C LEU A 127 2.98 -6.77 -0.10
N SER A 128 4.01 -6.29 -0.78
CA SER A 128 5.17 -7.12 -1.12
C SER A 128 5.86 -7.69 0.11
N ALA A 129 6.05 -6.86 1.14
CA ALA A 129 6.65 -7.30 2.40
C ALA A 129 5.74 -8.32 3.13
N LEU A 130 4.42 -8.12 3.10
CA LEU A 130 3.46 -9.09 3.64
C LEU A 130 3.54 -10.44 2.92
N VAL A 131 3.59 -10.45 1.57
CA VAL A 131 3.75 -11.69 0.79
C VAL A 131 5.06 -12.39 1.13
N ASP A 132 6.18 -11.66 1.21
CA ASP A 132 7.48 -12.23 1.59
C ASP A 132 7.47 -12.84 2.99
N ARG A 133 6.60 -12.33 3.87
CA ARG A 133 6.40 -12.81 5.23
C ARG A 133 5.52 -14.06 5.29
N VAL A 134 4.43 -14.07 4.50
CA VAL A 134 3.50 -15.22 4.42
C VAL A 134 4.13 -16.38 3.67
N ASP A 135 4.75 -16.11 2.53
CA ASP A 135 5.48 -17.09 1.71
C ASP A 135 6.90 -16.61 1.38
N PRO A 136 7.88 -16.96 2.20
CA PRO A 136 9.28 -16.60 1.97
C PRO A 136 9.84 -17.13 0.64
N GLN A 137 9.30 -18.25 0.13
CA GLN A 137 9.76 -18.82 -1.14
C GLN A 137 9.26 -18.01 -2.34
N ALA A 138 8.02 -17.53 -2.32
CA ALA A 138 7.50 -16.61 -3.34
C ALA A 138 8.33 -15.30 -3.37
N GLY A 139 8.75 -14.79 -2.21
CA GLY A 139 9.62 -13.63 -2.09
C GLY A 139 10.96 -13.80 -2.77
N THR A 140 11.62 -14.92 -2.57
CA THR A 140 12.91 -15.25 -3.21
C THR A 140 12.77 -15.40 -4.72
N ALA A 141 11.74 -16.09 -5.19
CA ALA A 141 11.45 -16.26 -6.62
C ALA A 141 11.18 -14.91 -7.31
N ARG A 142 10.47 -13.99 -6.66
CA ARG A 142 10.21 -12.63 -7.18
C ARG A 142 11.48 -11.80 -7.27
N ARG A 143 12.33 -11.82 -6.24
CA ARG A 143 13.63 -11.13 -6.23
C ARG A 143 14.55 -11.66 -7.32
N ALA A 144 14.60 -12.98 -7.52
CA ALA A 144 15.37 -13.61 -8.60
C ALA A 144 14.88 -13.19 -9.99
N ARG A 145 13.56 -13.03 -10.18
CA ARG A 145 12.98 -12.53 -11.45
C ARG A 145 13.28 -11.04 -11.68
N SER A 146 13.25 -10.22 -10.64
CA SER A 146 13.53 -8.79 -10.75
C SER A 146 15.02 -8.51 -11.04
N SER A 147 15.94 -9.30 -10.51
CA SER A 147 17.38 -9.21 -10.78
C SER A 147 17.76 -9.67 -12.19
N ARG A 148 16.94 -10.51 -12.82
CA ARG A 148 17.14 -10.98 -14.20
C ARG A 148 16.57 -10.06 -15.27
N ARG A 149 15.97 -8.90 -14.91
CA ARG A 149 15.54 -7.91 -15.92
C ARG A 149 16.78 -7.32 -16.60
N PRO A 150 16.96 -7.56 -17.91
CA PRO A 150 18.22 -7.18 -18.59
C PRO A 150 18.41 -5.68 -18.62
N LEU A 151 19.64 -5.24 -18.45
CA LEU A 151 20.17 -3.87 -18.62
C LEU A 151 19.91 -3.26 -20.02
N LEU A 152 19.20 -3.95 -20.90
CA LEU A 152 18.98 -3.57 -22.31
C LEU A 152 18.11 -2.32 -22.52
N ARG A 153 17.55 -1.72 -21.47
CA ARG A 153 16.73 -0.50 -21.63
C ARG A 153 17.53 0.80 -21.51
N ARG A 154 18.79 0.74 -21.07
CA ARG A 154 19.61 1.94 -20.87
C ARG A 154 20.32 2.41 -22.15
N SER A 155 20.56 1.52 -23.13
CA SER A 155 21.31 1.85 -24.35
C SER A 155 20.51 2.58 -25.44
N ARG A 156 19.17 2.55 -25.39
CA ARG A 156 18.32 3.26 -26.38
C ARG A 156 18.13 4.74 -26.09
N ARG A 157 18.33 5.19 -24.85
CA ARG A 157 18.15 6.60 -24.49
C ARG A 157 19.39 7.45 -24.74
N SER A 158 20.59 6.86 -24.66
CA SER A 158 21.85 7.56 -24.98
C SER A 158 22.02 7.78 -26.50
N ARG A 159 21.64 6.81 -27.33
CA ARG A 159 21.71 6.95 -28.79
C ARG A 159 20.77 8.00 -29.39
N ARG A 160 19.64 8.33 -28.71
CA ARG A 160 18.74 9.40 -29.15
C ARG A 160 19.27 10.80 -28.79
N ARG A 161 20.08 10.93 -27.74
CA ARG A 161 20.71 12.21 -27.39
C ARG A 161 21.85 12.57 -28.35
N ASP A 162 22.70 11.60 -28.71
CA ASP A 162 23.82 11.81 -29.64
C ASP A 162 23.35 12.10 -31.07
N SER A 163 22.16 11.63 -31.47
CA SER A 163 21.57 11.93 -32.76
C SER A 163 20.92 13.33 -32.83
N ALA A 164 20.42 13.84 -31.66
CA ALA A 164 19.84 15.18 -31.60
C ALA A 164 20.89 16.28 -31.52
N GLU A 165 22.04 16.02 -30.90
CA GLU A 165 23.16 16.98 -30.85
C GLU A 165 23.90 17.11 -32.19
N ARG A 166 23.93 16.10 -33.05
CA ARG A 166 24.51 16.17 -34.40
C ARG A 166 23.59 16.86 -35.43
N ALA A 167 22.28 16.95 -35.19
CA ALA A 167 21.33 17.61 -36.08
C ALA A 167 21.23 19.13 -35.87
N THR A 168 21.71 19.66 -34.74
CA THR A 168 21.67 21.10 -34.42
C THR A 168 22.97 21.85 -34.72
N GLY A 169 24.00 21.16 -35.25
CA GLY A 169 25.32 21.73 -35.54
C GLY A 169 25.55 22.19 -36.97
N ALA A 170 24.57 22.08 -37.87
CA ALA A 170 24.73 22.50 -39.29
C ALA A 170 23.68 23.55 -39.67
N GLY A 171 23.96 24.80 -39.44
CA GLY A 171 23.11 25.90 -39.88
C GLY A 171 23.49 27.23 -39.22
N GLY A 172 24.71 27.65 -39.49
CA GLY A 172 25.16 28.98 -39.11
C GLY A 172 25.34 29.86 -40.33
N MET A 173 25.09 31.13 -40.11
CA MET A 173 25.39 32.31 -40.95
C MET A 173 24.26 32.78 -41.88
N THR A 174 23.73 33.85 -41.52
CA THR A 174 23.72 35.20 -42.13
C THR A 174 22.48 35.98 -41.70
N GLY A 175 22.70 37.24 -41.30
CA GLY A 175 21.86 38.37 -41.65
C GLY A 175 21.24 39.16 -40.48
N SER A 176 22.01 40.10 -39.97
CA SER A 176 21.77 41.57 -39.90
C SER A 176 20.39 42.08 -39.49
N ALA A 177 20.44 42.85 -38.39
CA ALA A 177 19.81 44.16 -38.11
C ALA A 177 18.28 44.28 -38.15
N THR A 178 17.68 44.67 -37.06
CA THR A 178 17.20 46.04 -36.78
C THR A 178 16.44 46.15 -35.46
N ARG A 179 16.89 47.08 -34.72
CA ARG A 179 16.33 47.97 -33.69
C ARG A 179 14.82 48.19 -33.73
N SER A 180 14.11 48.04 -32.59
CA SER A 180 13.13 49.05 -32.19
C SER A 180 12.80 48.96 -30.70
N LYS A 181 12.78 50.18 -30.09
CA LYS A 181 12.49 50.61 -28.78
C LYS A 181 10.98 50.55 -28.42
N GLY A 182 10.71 50.53 -27.13
CA GLY A 182 9.48 51.11 -26.52
C GLY A 182 8.66 50.05 -25.79
N THR A 183 8.16 50.15 -24.63
CA THR A 183 7.89 51.29 -23.76
C THR A 183 7.42 50.72 -22.40
N ARG A 184 7.88 51.30 -21.35
CA ARG A 184 7.36 51.18 -19.97
C ARG A 184 5.84 51.37 -19.90
N ARG A 185 5.16 50.61 -19.01
CA ARG A 185 4.17 51.24 -18.12
C ARG A 185 4.02 50.47 -16.81
N ARG A 186 4.24 51.19 -15.74
CA ARG A 186 3.84 50.99 -14.33
C ARG A 186 2.33 51.15 -14.18
N ASN A 187 1.77 50.44 -13.17
CA ASN A 187 0.81 50.96 -12.18
C ASN A 187 0.48 49.75 -11.28
N ALA A 188 0.78 49.72 -10.00
CA ALA A 188 0.46 50.56 -8.87
C ALA A 188 -0.99 50.41 -8.36
N ARG A 189 -1.03 49.86 -7.11
CA ARG A 189 -1.98 50.17 -5.99
C ARG A 189 -3.44 49.74 -6.15
N THR A 190 -3.99 49.06 -5.14
CA THR A 190 -4.63 49.56 -3.88
C THR A 190 -5.18 48.29 -3.16
N ALA A 191 -4.94 47.91 -1.91
CA ALA A 191 -5.31 48.50 -0.62
C ALA A 191 -6.84 48.57 -0.37
N GLY A 192 -7.28 47.96 0.75
CA GLY A 192 -8.54 48.23 1.45
C GLY A 192 -9.21 46.91 1.88
N ILE A 193 -9.17 46.46 3.13
CA ILE A 193 -9.73 46.93 4.40
C ILE A 193 -11.20 46.45 4.61
N GLN A 194 -11.38 45.70 5.71
CA GLN A 194 -12.55 45.58 6.63
C GLN A 194 -13.82 44.90 6.05
N THR A 195 -14.39 43.96 6.71
CA THR A 195 -14.89 43.84 8.11
C THR A 195 -14.90 42.38 8.52
#